data_a88a3d58ef3e8639485fc434181eedab
#
_entry.id   a88a3d58ef3e8639485fc434181eedab
#
_cell.length_a   1.000
_cell.length_b   1.000
_cell.length_c   1.000
_cell.angle_alpha   90.00
_cell.angle_beta   90.00
_cell.angle_gamma   90.00
#
_symmetry.space_group_name_H-M   'P 1'
#
loop_
_entity.id
_entity.type
_entity.pdbx_description
1 polymer ?
#
loop_
_entity_poly.entity_id
_entity_poly.type
_entity_poly.pdbx_seq_one_letter_code
_entity_poly.pdbx_strand_id
1 'polypeptide(L)'
;GSVECRLVSGLLITGTSSDAGKSLVVTGLCRVFARRGLSVAPFKSQNMSNHSMVCEDGAEIGRAQYLQAQAAGVPATSAMNPVLLKPGSDRRAHVVVRGRPAGELLAGEYATGRAHLAQAAFAAHEELAAEHDLVVCEGAGSPAEINLRAGDIANMGFAEAADLPVVLIGDIERGGVIASIVGTCAVLPPADRARLKAFLINKFRGD
;
A
#
# COMPACT_ATOMS: atom_id res chain seq x y z
N GLY A 1 -21.41 29.80 -1.84
CA GLY A 1 -20.21 29.22 -1.34
C GLY A 1 -19.77 28.15 -2.27
N SER A 2 -18.66 28.34 -3.00
CA SER A 2 -18.02 27.31 -3.80
C SER A 2 -17.54 26.24 -2.85
N VAL A 3 -18.07 25.03 -2.99
CA VAL A 3 -17.49 23.83 -2.39
C VAL A 3 -16.15 23.65 -3.09
N GLU A 4 -15.06 24.07 -2.46
CA GLU A 4 -13.72 23.66 -2.89
C GLU A 4 -13.69 22.13 -2.80
N CYS A 5 -13.77 21.49 -3.95
CA CYS A 5 -13.49 20.07 -4.08
C CYS A 5 -12.00 19.92 -3.80
N ARG A 6 -11.63 19.62 -2.55
CA ARG A 6 -10.27 19.19 -2.24
C ARG A 6 -10.03 17.95 -3.08
N LEU A 7 -9.22 18.09 -4.10
CA LEU A 7 -8.70 16.95 -4.85
C LEU A 7 -7.98 16.05 -3.83
N VAL A 8 -8.51 14.87 -3.63
CA VAL A 8 -7.89 13.87 -2.75
C VAL A 8 -6.58 13.50 -3.42
N SER A 9 -5.45 13.84 -2.79
CA SER A 9 -4.12 13.60 -3.34
C SER A 9 -3.71 12.12 -3.39
N GLY A 10 -4.57 11.22 -2.92
CA GLY A 10 -4.30 9.79 -2.93
C GLY A 10 -5.47 8.93 -2.47
N LEU A 11 -5.33 7.64 -2.63
CA LEU A 11 -6.24 6.64 -2.07
C LEU A 11 -5.47 5.38 -1.66
N LEU A 12 -5.94 4.69 -0.63
CA LEU A 12 -5.37 3.42 -0.19
C LEU A 12 -6.24 2.25 -0.65
N ILE A 13 -5.61 1.28 -1.30
CA ILE A 13 -6.20 0.00 -1.67
C ILE A 13 -5.74 -1.05 -0.65
N THR A 14 -6.65 -1.54 0.16
CA THR A 14 -6.38 -2.63 1.11
C THR A 14 -7.23 -3.86 0.79
N GLY A 15 -6.98 -4.99 1.43
CA GLY A 15 -7.68 -6.23 1.11
C GLY A 15 -8.18 -6.97 2.34
N THR A 16 -9.22 -7.78 2.19
CA THR A 16 -9.67 -8.68 3.26
C THR A 16 -8.66 -9.79 3.57
N SER A 17 -7.69 -10.01 2.66
CA SER A 17 -6.62 -11.00 2.79
C SER A 17 -5.39 -10.59 1.97
N SER A 18 -4.26 -11.30 2.15
CA SER A 18 -3.02 -11.05 1.43
C SER A 18 -3.18 -11.15 -0.08
N ASP A 19 -3.83 -12.19 -0.60
CA ASP A 19 -3.91 -12.48 -2.03
C ASP A 19 -5.21 -11.98 -2.69
N ALA A 20 -5.88 -11.00 -2.09
CA ALA A 20 -7.13 -10.43 -2.63
C ALA A 20 -6.97 -9.75 -4.00
N GLY A 21 -5.72 -9.50 -4.45
CA GLY A 21 -5.41 -8.92 -5.75
C GLY A 21 -5.14 -7.42 -5.69
N LYS A 22 -4.74 -6.90 -4.53
CA LYS A 22 -4.39 -5.47 -4.33
C LYS A 22 -3.45 -4.96 -5.41
N SER A 23 -2.31 -5.63 -5.62
CA SER A 23 -1.28 -5.19 -6.56
C SER A 23 -1.79 -5.08 -7.99
N LEU A 24 -2.63 -6.02 -8.44
CA LEU A 24 -3.24 -5.98 -9.77
C LEU A 24 -4.20 -4.80 -9.91
N VAL A 25 -5.04 -4.57 -8.91
CA VAL A 25 -6.00 -3.46 -8.92
C VAL A 25 -5.25 -2.12 -8.89
N VAL A 26 -4.23 -1.97 -8.07
CA VAL A 26 -3.37 -0.76 -8.05
C VAL A 26 -2.72 -0.53 -9.41
N THR A 27 -2.17 -1.58 -10.04
CA THR A 27 -1.60 -1.50 -11.40
C THR A 27 -2.64 -0.98 -12.41
N GLY A 28 -3.85 -1.55 -12.37
CA GLY A 28 -4.96 -1.13 -13.23
C GLY A 28 -5.38 0.32 -12.99
N LEU A 29 -5.51 0.74 -11.74
CA LEU A 29 -5.86 2.11 -11.37
C LEU A 29 -4.79 3.11 -11.81
N CYS A 30 -3.50 2.81 -11.59
CA CYS A 30 -2.40 3.63 -12.09
C CYS A 30 -2.52 3.84 -13.60
N ARG A 31 -2.77 2.77 -14.36
CA ARG A 31 -2.96 2.84 -15.81
C ARG A 31 -4.18 3.66 -16.22
N VAL A 32 -5.31 3.43 -15.56
CA VAL A 32 -6.58 4.12 -15.86
C VAL A 32 -6.47 5.62 -15.62
N PHE A 33 -5.92 6.02 -14.47
CA PHE A 33 -5.78 7.44 -14.14
C PHE A 33 -4.73 8.14 -15.01
N ALA A 34 -3.61 7.48 -15.31
CA ALA A 34 -2.61 8.01 -16.26
C ALA A 34 -3.22 8.23 -17.64
N ARG A 35 -4.04 7.30 -18.15
CA ARG A 35 -4.77 7.47 -19.43
C ARG A 35 -5.82 8.57 -19.41
N ARG A 36 -6.26 9.00 -18.24
CA ARG A 36 -7.15 10.17 -18.04
C ARG A 36 -6.38 11.49 -17.94
N GLY A 37 -5.05 11.46 -18.10
CA GLY A 37 -4.20 12.64 -18.10
C GLY A 37 -3.70 13.08 -16.73
N LEU A 38 -3.88 12.27 -15.68
CA LEU A 38 -3.32 12.57 -14.35
C LEU A 38 -1.87 12.10 -14.27
N SER A 39 -1.04 12.87 -13.58
CA SER A 39 0.26 12.42 -13.10
C SER A 39 0.05 11.51 -11.90
N VAL A 40 0.35 10.22 -12.04
CA VAL A 40 0.05 9.19 -11.04
C VAL A 40 1.31 8.49 -10.58
N ALA A 41 1.48 8.34 -9.26
CA ALA A 41 2.50 7.49 -8.68
C ALA A 41 1.87 6.32 -7.91
N PRO A 42 2.38 5.09 -8.03
CA PRO A 42 2.09 4.01 -7.10
C PRO A 42 2.87 4.21 -5.81
N PHE A 43 2.33 3.69 -4.71
CA PHE A 43 3.03 3.70 -3.43
C PHE A 43 2.70 2.46 -2.61
N LYS A 44 3.72 1.88 -1.97
CA LYS A 44 3.55 0.87 -0.94
C LYS A 44 4.57 1.13 0.16
N SER A 45 4.09 1.59 1.30
CA SER A 45 4.93 1.99 2.44
C SER A 45 5.92 0.91 2.86
N GLN A 46 5.43 -0.32 3.02
CA GLN A 46 6.22 -1.49 3.36
C GLN A 46 5.81 -2.68 2.50
N ASN A 47 6.78 -3.32 1.86
CA ASN A 47 6.58 -4.57 1.12
C ASN A 47 7.44 -5.68 1.72
N MET A 48 6.87 -6.88 1.84
CA MET A 48 7.59 -8.09 2.26
C MET A 48 7.68 -9.02 1.06
N SER A 49 8.84 -9.05 0.39
CA SER A 49 9.03 -9.83 -0.83
C SER A 49 10.51 -10.03 -1.14
N ASN A 50 10.84 -11.21 -1.67
CA ASN A 50 12.14 -11.48 -2.29
C ASN A 50 12.19 -11.09 -3.78
N HIS A 51 11.03 -10.72 -4.37
CA HIS A 51 10.94 -10.28 -5.75
C HIS A 51 11.12 -8.77 -5.83
N SER A 52 12.24 -8.33 -6.36
CA SER A 52 12.60 -6.92 -6.51
C SER A 52 13.08 -6.59 -7.92
N MET A 53 13.14 -5.31 -8.22
CA MET A 53 13.68 -4.72 -9.43
C MET A 53 14.56 -3.55 -9.05
N VAL A 54 15.54 -3.25 -9.90
CA VAL A 54 16.44 -2.11 -9.73
C VAL A 54 15.95 -0.96 -10.61
N CYS A 55 15.79 0.21 -9.98
CA CYS A 55 15.46 1.46 -10.66
C CYS A 55 16.66 2.01 -11.44
N GLU A 56 16.46 3.00 -12.30
CA GLU A 56 17.53 3.61 -13.10
C GLU A 56 18.64 4.24 -12.25
N ASP A 57 18.31 4.73 -11.05
CA ASP A 57 19.25 5.29 -10.07
C ASP A 57 19.99 4.22 -9.23
N GLY A 58 19.79 2.93 -9.54
CA GLY A 58 20.36 1.81 -8.81
C GLY A 58 19.64 1.46 -7.50
N ALA A 59 18.53 2.13 -7.17
CA ALA A 59 17.70 1.82 -6.01
C ALA A 59 16.90 0.53 -6.21
N GLU A 60 16.75 -0.27 -5.15
CA GLU A 60 15.98 -1.52 -5.18
C GLU A 60 14.58 -1.30 -4.62
N ILE A 61 13.55 -1.72 -5.36
CA ILE A 61 12.13 -1.70 -4.93
C ILE A 61 11.46 -3.03 -5.22
N GLY A 62 10.29 -3.25 -4.59
CA GLY A 62 9.45 -4.41 -4.88
C GLY A 62 9.02 -4.45 -6.36
N ARG A 63 9.07 -5.63 -6.97
CA ARG A 63 8.70 -5.83 -8.38
C ARG A 63 7.29 -5.31 -8.71
N ALA A 64 6.34 -5.46 -7.80
CA ALA A 64 4.97 -4.99 -8.02
C ALA A 64 4.93 -3.47 -8.22
N GLN A 65 5.64 -2.70 -7.39
CA GLN A 65 5.67 -1.24 -7.49
C GLN A 65 6.41 -0.77 -8.74
N TYR A 66 7.44 -1.49 -9.16
CA TYR A 66 8.10 -1.24 -10.45
C TYR A 66 7.13 -1.38 -11.63
N LEU A 67 6.35 -2.46 -11.68
CA LEU A 67 5.34 -2.68 -12.72
C LEU A 67 4.19 -1.67 -12.65
N GLN A 68 3.81 -1.24 -11.44
CA GLN A 68 2.81 -0.19 -11.24
C GLN A 68 3.30 1.17 -11.75
N ALA A 69 4.58 1.51 -11.57
CA ALA A 69 5.20 2.71 -12.14
C ALA A 69 5.18 2.66 -13.68
N GLN A 70 5.52 1.52 -14.27
CA GLN A 70 5.41 1.32 -15.73
C GLN A 70 3.96 1.49 -16.22
N ALA A 71 2.98 0.97 -15.49
CA ALA A 71 1.56 1.14 -15.81
C ALA A 71 1.12 2.61 -15.74
N ALA A 72 1.65 3.36 -14.78
CA ALA A 72 1.44 4.80 -14.65
C ALA A 72 2.17 5.61 -15.74
N GLY A 73 3.18 5.04 -16.40
CA GLY A 73 4.00 5.74 -17.39
C GLY A 73 5.03 6.68 -16.78
N VAL A 74 5.47 6.41 -15.55
CA VAL A 74 6.46 7.20 -14.82
C VAL A 74 7.70 6.35 -14.49
N PRO A 75 8.89 6.96 -14.36
CA PRO A 75 10.08 6.26 -13.88
C PRO A 75 9.85 5.69 -12.48
N ALA A 76 10.29 4.45 -12.26
CA ALA A 76 10.26 3.85 -10.93
C ALA A 76 11.31 4.48 -10.02
N THR A 77 10.92 4.85 -8.80
CA THR A 77 11.80 5.46 -7.80
C THR A 77 11.71 4.75 -6.45
N SER A 78 12.72 4.94 -5.61
CA SER A 78 12.74 4.38 -4.25
C SER A 78 11.62 4.93 -3.34
N ALA A 79 11.02 6.08 -3.68
CA ALA A 79 9.89 6.63 -2.97
C ALA A 79 8.64 5.76 -3.09
N MET A 80 8.47 5.04 -4.20
CA MET A 80 7.30 4.20 -4.45
C MET A 80 7.23 2.95 -3.56
N ASN A 81 8.38 2.49 -3.04
CA ASN A 81 8.45 1.42 -2.05
C ASN A 81 9.61 1.69 -1.07
N PRO A 82 9.42 2.62 -0.11
CA PRO A 82 10.50 3.09 0.76
C PRO A 82 11.03 2.02 1.72
N VAL A 83 10.22 1.03 2.09
CA VAL A 83 10.63 -0.08 2.95
C VAL A 83 10.37 -1.41 2.27
N LEU A 84 11.42 -2.14 1.95
CA LEU A 84 11.35 -3.50 1.43
C LEU A 84 12.01 -4.45 2.43
N LEU A 85 11.24 -5.42 2.91
CA LEU A 85 11.70 -6.48 3.78
C LEU A 85 11.86 -7.75 2.94
N LYS A 86 13.07 -8.27 2.91
CA LYS A 86 13.39 -9.53 2.21
C LYS A 86 13.47 -10.65 3.24
N PRO A 87 12.46 -11.54 3.30
CA PRO A 87 12.51 -12.68 4.22
C PRO A 87 13.75 -13.52 3.99
N GLY A 88 14.51 -13.75 5.05
CA GLY A 88 15.65 -14.65 5.10
C GLY A 88 15.35 -15.93 5.91
N SER A 89 16.38 -16.70 6.24
CA SER A 89 16.30 -17.82 7.18
C SER A 89 16.18 -17.32 8.63
N ASP A 90 15.75 -18.20 9.54
CA ASP A 90 15.81 -18.00 11.00
C ASP A 90 15.08 -16.77 11.55
N ARG A 91 13.89 -16.48 11.01
CA ARG A 91 13.05 -15.33 11.44
C ARG A 91 13.75 -13.98 11.29
N ARG A 92 14.67 -13.86 10.34
CA ARG A 92 15.33 -12.61 9.97
C ARG A 92 14.76 -12.09 8.66
N ALA A 93 14.76 -10.78 8.50
CA ALA A 93 14.49 -10.13 7.23
C ALA A 93 15.59 -9.11 6.96
N HIS A 94 16.17 -9.14 5.76
CA HIS A 94 17.03 -8.06 5.30
C HIS A 94 16.17 -6.84 5.00
N VAL A 95 16.59 -5.70 5.51
CA VAL A 95 15.88 -4.42 5.37
C VAL A 95 16.51 -3.60 4.27
N VAL A 96 15.69 -3.16 3.34
CA VAL A 96 16.08 -2.18 2.32
C VAL A 96 15.25 -0.92 2.57
N VAL A 97 15.92 0.21 2.82
CA VAL A 97 15.26 1.51 3.02
C VAL A 97 15.65 2.45 1.89
N ARG A 98 14.66 3.03 1.24
CA ARG A 98 14.86 3.91 0.08
C ARG A 98 15.80 3.30 -0.97
N GLY A 99 15.60 1.99 -1.24
CA GLY A 99 16.31 1.24 -2.25
C GLY A 99 17.73 0.83 -1.89
N ARG A 100 18.19 1.04 -0.65
CA ARG A 100 19.53 0.70 -0.19
C ARG A 100 19.50 -0.23 1.01
N PRO A 101 20.42 -1.20 1.13
CA PRO A 101 20.54 -2.07 2.31
C PRO A 101 20.65 -1.25 3.60
N ALA A 102 19.84 -1.61 4.60
CA ALA A 102 19.76 -0.92 5.89
C ALA A 102 19.83 -1.88 7.09
N GLY A 103 20.45 -3.05 6.91
CA GLY A 103 20.65 -4.04 7.97
C GLY A 103 19.60 -5.16 7.96
N GLU A 104 19.41 -5.77 9.13
CA GLU A 104 18.50 -6.89 9.35
C GLU A 104 17.54 -6.59 10.50
N LEU A 105 16.34 -7.14 10.45
CA LEU A 105 15.36 -7.15 11.54
C LEU A 105 15.08 -8.59 11.96
N LEU A 106 15.08 -8.82 13.27
CA LEU A 106 14.57 -10.06 13.87
C LEU A 106 13.05 -9.98 14.06
N ALA A 107 12.36 -11.09 13.95
CA ALA A 107 10.91 -11.16 14.09
C ALA A 107 10.38 -10.62 15.43
N GLY A 108 11.20 -10.58 16.50
CA GLY A 108 10.84 -9.99 17.80
C GLY A 108 11.13 -8.49 17.95
N GLU A 109 11.92 -7.90 17.06
CA GLU A 109 12.36 -6.50 17.15
C GLU A 109 11.49 -5.55 16.32
N TYR A 110 10.41 -6.07 15.75
CA TYR A 110 9.49 -5.31 14.90
C TYR A 110 8.89 -4.06 15.58
N ALA A 111 8.83 -4.02 16.90
CA ALA A 111 8.22 -2.90 17.63
C ALA A 111 9.17 -1.69 17.81
N THR A 112 10.47 -1.92 18.04
CA THR A 112 11.45 -0.88 18.37
C THR A 112 12.14 -0.30 17.14
N GLY A 113 12.34 -1.10 16.08
CA GLY A 113 12.96 -0.66 14.82
C GLY A 113 12.05 0.12 13.87
N ARG A 114 10.75 0.25 14.19
CA ARG A 114 9.76 0.79 13.25
C ARG A 114 9.72 2.30 13.11
N ALA A 115 10.17 3.06 14.09
CA ALA A 115 10.04 4.52 14.07
C ALA A 115 10.75 5.16 12.86
N HIS A 116 11.99 4.73 12.58
CA HIS A 116 12.74 5.22 11.42
C HIS A 116 12.18 4.70 10.09
N LEU A 117 11.59 3.48 10.08
CA LEU A 117 10.93 2.94 8.89
C LEU A 117 9.63 3.70 8.60
N ALA A 118 8.85 4.03 9.64
CA ALA A 118 7.67 4.87 9.52
C ALA A 118 8.02 6.26 8.97
N GLN A 119 9.07 6.89 9.51
CA GLN A 119 9.54 8.20 9.04
C GLN A 119 9.93 8.14 7.56
N ALA A 120 10.69 7.12 7.14
CA ALA A 120 11.06 6.94 5.74
C ALA A 120 9.82 6.74 4.84
N ALA A 121 8.82 5.98 5.31
CA ALA A 121 7.59 5.74 4.57
C ALA A 121 6.76 7.02 4.40
N PHE A 122 6.56 7.79 5.47
CA PHE A 122 5.78 9.02 5.40
C PHE A 122 6.46 10.09 4.56
N ALA A 123 7.77 10.31 4.73
CA ALA A 123 8.52 11.25 3.92
C ALA A 123 8.49 10.90 2.43
N ALA A 124 8.58 9.62 2.08
CA ALA A 124 8.48 9.17 0.70
C ALA A 124 7.07 9.39 0.09
N HIS A 125 6.02 9.18 0.88
CA HIS A 125 4.66 9.48 0.43
C HIS A 125 4.45 10.99 0.20
N GLU A 126 4.92 11.84 1.11
CA GLU A 126 4.87 13.30 0.97
C GLU A 126 5.62 13.79 -0.27
N GLU A 127 6.79 13.21 -0.57
CA GLU A 127 7.57 13.46 -1.78
C GLU A 127 6.73 13.18 -3.03
N LEU A 128 6.12 11.99 -3.13
CA LEU A 128 5.28 11.62 -4.26
C LEU A 128 4.01 12.46 -4.37
N ALA A 129 3.39 12.80 -3.24
CA ALA A 129 2.19 13.63 -3.21
C ALA A 129 2.46 15.09 -3.62
N ALA A 130 3.69 15.58 -3.46
CA ALA A 130 4.11 16.89 -3.94
C ALA A 130 4.41 16.92 -5.45
N GLU A 131 4.78 15.78 -6.04
CA GLU A 131 5.21 15.68 -7.44
C GLU A 131 4.11 15.17 -8.39
N HIS A 132 3.06 14.52 -7.86
CA HIS A 132 2.01 13.88 -8.63
C HIS A 132 0.62 14.35 -8.24
N ASP A 133 -0.30 14.33 -9.20
CA ASP A 133 -1.72 14.67 -8.97
C ASP A 133 -2.42 13.64 -8.07
N LEU A 134 -1.99 12.37 -8.15
CA LEU A 134 -2.59 11.26 -7.42
C LEU A 134 -1.55 10.21 -7.02
N VAL A 135 -1.54 9.82 -5.75
CA VAL A 135 -0.78 8.67 -5.27
C VAL A 135 -1.73 7.50 -4.98
N VAL A 136 -1.56 6.40 -5.71
CA VAL A 136 -2.34 5.16 -5.50
C VAL A 136 -1.54 4.24 -4.57
N CYS A 137 -1.97 4.18 -3.31
CA CYS A 137 -1.31 3.44 -2.26
C CYS A 137 -1.81 2.00 -2.16
N GLU A 138 -0.91 1.06 -1.92
CA GLU A 138 -1.21 -0.35 -1.69
C GLU A 138 -0.95 -0.71 -0.23
N GLY A 139 -1.95 -1.27 0.43
CA GLY A 139 -1.80 -1.84 1.78
C GLY A 139 -1.10 -3.20 1.79
N ALA A 140 -0.83 -3.71 2.98
CA ALA A 140 -0.21 -5.01 3.21
C ALA A 140 -1.12 -5.89 4.08
N GLY A 141 -1.30 -7.17 3.71
CA GLY A 141 -2.16 -8.09 4.44
C GLY A 141 -3.61 -7.62 4.50
N SER A 142 -4.19 -7.60 5.69
CA SER A 142 -5.57 -7.17 5.96
C SER A 142 -5.62 -6.14 7.09
N PRO A 143 -6.46 -5.10 6.98
CA PRO A 143 -6.69 -4.15 8.05
C PRO A 143 -7.49 -4.77 9.23
N ALA A 144 -8.06 -5.97 9.03
CA ALA A 144 -8.76 -6.71 10.07
C ALA A 144 -7.83 -7.27 11.15
N GLU A 145 -6.52 -7.26 10.94
CA GLU A 145 -5.50 -7.63 11.94
C GLU A 145 -5.33 -6.49 12.97
N ILE A 146 -6.39 -6.20 13.71
CA ILE A 146 -6.47 -5.06 14.64
C ILE A 146 -5.43 -5.09 15.77
N ASN A 147 -4.90 -6.27 16.09
CA ASN A 147 -3.77 -6.45 17.01
C ASN A 147 -2.48 -5.79 16.51
N LEU A 148 -2.35 -5.53 15.21
CA LEU A 148 -1.21 -4.86 14.60
C LEU A 148 -1.45 -3.35 14.38
N ARG A 149 -2.63 -2.83 14.72
CA ARG A 149 -3.04 -1.44 14.43
C ARG A 149 -2.11 -0.40 15.09
N ALA A 150 -1.64 -0.67 16.31
CA ALA A 150 -0.67 0.19 16.98
C ALA A 150 0.71 0.05 16.30
N GLY A 151 1.07 0.99 15.46
CA GLY A 151 2.32 0.94 14.65
C GLY A 151 2.12 0.45 13.22
N ASP A 152 0.87 0.40 12.77
CA ASP A 152 0.53 0.12 11.38
C ASP A 152 0.95 1.27 10.46
N ILE A 153 1.94 1.03 9.63
CA ILE A 153 2.44 1.97 8.62
C ILE A 153 1.98 1.59 7.20
N ALA A 154 1.12 0.59 7.06
CA ALA A 154 0.79 0.01 5.76
C ALA A 154 -0.70 0.06 5.40
N ASN A 155 -1.60 0.03 6.39
CA ASN A 155 -3.04 0.02 6.19
C ASN A 155 -3.72 1.23 6.85
N MET A 156 -4.57 0.99 7.86
CA MET A 156 -5.39 2.05 8.44
C MET A 156 -4.58 3.10 9.21
N GLY A 157 -3.46 2.70 9.83
CA GLY A 157 -2.55 3.66 10.46
C GLY A 157 -1.90 4.59 9.47
N PHE A 158 -1.49 4.07 8.32
CA PHE A 158 -0.99 4.89 7.22
C PHE A 158 -2.10 5.78 6.63
N ALA A 159 -3.29 5.21 6.38
CA ALA A 159 -4.43 5.98 5.86
C ALA A 159 -4.85 7.13 6.78
N GLU A 160 -4.77 6.92 8.11
CA GLU A 160 -5.04 7.98 9.09
C GLU A 160 -4.00 9.10 9.01
N ALA A 161 -2.72 8.74 9.02
CA ALA A 161 -1.63 9.71 9.01
C ALA A 161 -1.55 10.53 7.70
N ALA A 162 -1.86 9.90 6.56
CA ALA A 162 -1.85 10.53 5.24
C ALA A 162 -3.22 11.09 4.80
N ASP A 163 -4.23 11.01 5.68
CA ASP A 163 -5.62 11.42 5.43
C ASP A 163 -6.24 10.84 4.15
N LEU A 164 -6.05 9.54 3.92
CA LEU A 164 -6.49 8.86 2.70
C LEU A 164 -7.87 8.20 2.86
N PRO A 165 -8.74 8.28 1.81
CA PRO A 165 -9.86 7.37 1.66
C PRO A 165 -9.35 5.97 1.35
N VAL A 166 -10.14 4.96 1.73
CA VAL A 166 -9.75 3.56 1.63
C VAL A 166 -10.77 2.78 0.80
N VAL A 167 -10.27 1.95 -0.11
CA VAL A 167 -11.05 0.95 -0.85
C VAL A 167 -10.64 -0.44 -0.36
N LEU A 168 -11.61 -1.24 0.07
CA LEU A 168 -11.40 -2.60 0.54
C LEU A 168 -11.69 -3.60 -0.58
N ILE A 169 -10.72 -4.46 -0.89
CA ILE A 169 -10.86 -5.52 -1.90
C ILE A 169 -11.14 -6.86 -1.23
N GLY A 170 -12.20 -7.55 -1.67
CA GLY A 170 -12.47 -8.94 -1.34
C GLY A 170 -12.22 -9.87 -2.52
N ASP A 171 -11.78 -11.09 -2.25
CA ASP A 171 -11.57 -12.16 -3.24
C ASP A 171 -12.77 -13.11 -3.23
N ILE A 172 -13.54 -13.15 -4.35
CA ILE A 172 -14.72 -14.01 -4.45
C ILE A 172 -14.35 -15.49 -4.64
N GLU A 173 -13.18 -15.78 -5.20
CA GLU A 173 -12.75 -17.16 -5.52
C GLU A 173 -12.62 -18.04 -4.28
N ARG A 174 -12.28 -17.43 -3.14
CA ARG A 174 -12.13 -18.16 -1.86
C ARG A 174 -13.46 -18.46 -1.17
N GLY A 175 -14.57 -17.95 -1.69
CA GLY A 175 -15.88 -18.02 -1.04
C GLY A 175 -15.99 -17.07 0.17
N GLY A 176 -17.21 -16.80 0.59
CA GLY A 176 -17.48 -15.98 1.78
C GLY A 176 -17.02 -14.52 1.69
N VAL A 177 -16.89 -13.96 0.47
CA VAL A 177 -16.36 -12.59 0.28
C VAL A 177 -17.19 -11.54 1.00
N ILE A 178 -18.52 -11.67 1.03
CA ILE A 178 -19.41 -10.73 1.73
C ILE A 178 -19.15 -10.80 3.24
N ALA A 179 -19.05 -12.03 3.80
CA ALA A 179 -18.72 -12.22 5.22
C ALA A 179 -17.34 -11.62 5.56
N SER A 180 -16.35 -11.78 4.70
CA SER A 180 -15.01 -11.20 4.86
C SER A 180 -15.04 -9.68 4.87
N ILE A 181 -15.80 -9.04 3.99
CA ILE A 181 -15.98 -7.59 3.93
C ILE A 181 -16.71 -7.10 5.18
N VAL A 182 -17.85 -7.71 5.52
CA VAL A 182 -18.63 -7.33 6.71
C VAL A 182 -17.83 -7.55 7.99
N GLY A 183 -17.13 -8.68 8.11
CA GLY A 183 -16.28 -8.97 9.26
C GLY A 183 -15.15 -7.96 9.40
N THR A 184 -14.48 -7.60 8.31
CA THR A 184 -13.46 -6.54 8.32
C THR A 184 -14.04 -5.22 8.83
N CYS A 185 -15.19 -4.80 8.31
CA CYS A 185 -15.85 -3.57 8.75
C CYS A 185 -16.24 -3.63 10.23
N ALA A 186 -16.68 -4.79 10.70
CA ALA A 186 -17.14 -4.96 12.09
C ALA A 186 -16.01 -4.87 13.12
N VAL A 187 -14.82 -5.39 12.80
CA VAL A 187 -13.68 -5.40 13.72
C VAL A 187 -12.90 -4.08 13.72
N LEU A 188 -13.02 -3.27 12.65
CA LEU A 188 -12.33 -1.97 12.58
C LEU A 188 -12.90 -0.97 13.58
N PRO A 189 -12.04 -0.19 14.25
CA PRO A 189 -12.46 0.96 15.04
C PRO A 189 -13.33 1.93 14.22
N PRO A 190 -14.26 2.67 14.84
CA PRO A 190 -15.16 3.58 14.11
C PRO A 190 -14.45 4.60 13.23
N ALA A 191 -13.33 5.15 13.68
CA ALA A 191 -12.53 6.12 12.92
C ALA A 191 -11.91 5.49 11.64
N ASP A 192 -11.37 4.28 11.75
CA ASP A 192 -10.82 3.54 10.62
C ASP A 192 -11.92 3.14 9.64
N ARG A 193 -13.03 2.62 10.15
CA ARG A 193 -14.19 2.26 9.34
C ARG A 193 -14.76 3.45 8.58
N ALA A 194 -14.74 4.65 9.13
CA ALA A 194 -15.20 5.86 8.47
C ALA A 194 -14.36 6.23 7.23
N ARG A 195 -13.11 5.74 7.15
CA ARG A 195 -12.23 5.91 5.98
C ARG A 195 -12.56 4.97 4.82
N LEU A 196 -13.28 3.87 5.06
CA LEU A 196 -13.74 2.98 4.00
C LEU A 196 -14.80 3.70 3.15
N LYS A 197 -14.50 3.95 1.88
CA LYS A 197 -15.38 4.67 0.96
C LYS A 197 -15.98 3.78 -0.13
N ALA A 198 -15.34 2.63 -0.41
CA ALA A 198 -15.83 1.69 -1.40
C ALA A 198 -15.34 0.26 -1.11
N PHE A 199 -16.04 -0.68 -1.72
CA PHE A 199 -15.67 -2.11 -1.76
C PHE A 199 -15.50 -2.53 -3.20
N LEU A 200 -14.56 -3.44 -3.45
CA LEU A 200 -14.35 -4.06 -4.74
C LEU A 200 -14.30 -5.57 -4.54
N ILE A 201 -15.14 -6.28 -5.28
CA ILE A 201 -15.10 -7.75 -5.32
C ILE A 201 -14.27 -8.15 -6.54
N ASN A 202 -13.08 -8.68 -6.28
CA ASN A 202 -12.15 -9.09 -7.31
C ASN A 202 -12.36 -10.54 -7.73
N LYS A 203 -11.88 -10.89 -8.91
CA LYS A 203 -11.99 -12.22 -9.54
C LYS A 203 -13.43 -12.68 -9.78
N PHE A 204 -14.33 -11.74 -9.92
CA PHE A 204 -15.74 -12.02 -10.24
C PHE A 204 -15.82 -12.68 -11.62
N ARG A 205 -16.57 -13.78 -11.72
CA ARG A 205 -16.63 -14.61 -12.95
C ARG A 205 -18.04 -14.76 -13.52
N GLY A 206 -18.98 -14.07 -13.01
CA GLY A 206 -20.35 -14.35 -13.40
C GLY A 206 -21.26 -13.16 -13.36
N ASP A 207 -22.51 -13.48 -13.54
CA ASP A 207 -23.65 -12.60 -13.60
C ASP A 207 -24.07 -12.12 -12.20
#